data_54e4853a0202076a4277aa38d6bdca98
#
_entry.id   54e4853a0202076a4277aa38d6bdca98
#
_cell.length_a   1.000
_cell.length_b   1.000
_cell.length_c   1.000
_cell.angle_alpha   90.00
_cell.angle_beta   90.00
_cell.angle_gamma   90.00
#
_symmetry.space_group_name_H-M   'P 1'
#
loop_
_entity.id
_entity.type
_entity.pdbx_description
1 polymer ?
#
loop_
_entity_poly.entity_id
_entity_poly.type
_entity_poly.pdbx_seq_one_letter_code
_entity_poly.pdbx_strand_id
1 'polypeptide(L)'
;DLKEALPSSVLPRVATPQPDWRSEADRVVSIQQRMQAVPMAFLQPLRWRKRSYMLRALQPSEDRVSLDAGQAGASALEGVLAHMGAIVASAQLRSGGRDGSAIADTLIGFAGVIRPKDLLGAAQDCADQLRKDWKTYAEACDDGEFDL
;
A
#
# COMPACT_ATOMS: atom_id res chain seq x y z
N ASP A 1 13.84 7.72 -8.48
CA ASP A 1 13.54 6.36 -8.02
C ASP A 1 12.85 5.61 -9.16
N LEU A 2 13.39 4.46 -9.54
CA LEU A 2 12.85 3.58 -10.57
C LEU A 2 12.64 2.21 -9.94
N LYS A 3 11.38 1.73 -9.96
CA LYS A 3 11.01 0.42 -9.39
C LYS A 3 10.28 -0.42 -10.41
N GLU A 4 10.65 -1.68 -10.55
CA GLU A 4 9.89 -2.63 -11.34
C GLU A 4 8.51 -2.84 -10.70
N ALA A 5 7.47 -2.79 -11.53
CA ALA A 5 6.10 -3.06 -11.11
C ALA A 5 5.75 -4.51 -11.43
N LEU A 6 5.45 -5.26 -10.39
CA LEU A 6 5.08 -6.67 -10.47
C LEU A 6 3.56 -6.85 -10.29
N PRO A 7 3.00 -7.99 -10.75
CA PRO A 7 1.62 -8.35 -10.46
C PRO A 7 1.36 -8.37 -8.95
N SER A 8 0.15 -8.00 -8.56
CA SER A 8 -0.26 -8.06 -7.16
C SER A 8 -0.35 -9.51 -6.68
N SER A 9 0.31 -9.84 -5.58
CA SER A 9 0.22 -11.16 -4.94
C SER A 9 -1.20 -11.49 -4.43
N VAL A 10 -2.04 -10.48 -4.26
CA VAL A 10 -3.43 -10.65 -3.84
C VAL A 10 -4.35 -10.97 -5.02
N LEU A 11 -3.93 -10.65 -6.25
CA LEU A 11 -4.76 -10.81 -7.45
C LEU A 11 -5.39 -12.21 -7.60
N PRO A 12 -4.67 -13.33 -7.38
CA PRO A 12 -5.25 -14.67 -7.48
C PRO A 12 -6.33 -14.98 -6.44
N ARG A 13 -6.44 -14.14 -5.41
CA ARG A 13 -7.38 -14.31 -4.28
C ARG A 13 -8.57 -13.35 -4.33
N VAL A 14 -8.60 -12.46 -5.33
CA VAL A 14 -9.67 -11.47 -5.49
C VAL A 14 -10.70 -12.01 -6.47
N ALA A 15 -11.93 -12.17 -6.01
CA ALA A 15 -13.04 -12.64 -6.83
C ALA A 15 -13.63 -11.55 -7.74
N THR A 16 -13.38 -10.27 -7.41
CA THR A 16 -13.88 -9.13 -8.20
C THR A 16 -13.09 -9.00 -9.50
N PRO A 17 -13.76 -8.89 -10.66
CA PRO A 17 -13.09 -8.63 -11.93
C PRO A 17 -12.22 -7.38 -11.84
N GLN A 18 -11.00 -7.49 -12.36
CA GLN A 18 -10.06 -6.38 -12.37
C GLN A 18 -10.06 -5.68 -13.73
N PRO A 19 -9.83 -4.36 -13.77
CA PRO A 19 -9.70 -3.63 -15.03
C PRO A 19 -8.52 -4.14 -15.88
N ASP A 20 -8.64 -3.98 -17.19
CA ASP A 20 -7.54 -4.23 -18.11
C ASP A 20 -6.53 -3.08 -18.06
N TRP A 21 -5.31 -3.37 -17.61
CA TRP A 21 -4.22 -2.42 -17.53
C TRP A 21 -3.22 -2.63 -18.66
N ARG A 22 -2.68 -1.55 -19.21
CA ARG A 22 -1.65 -1.62 -20.26
C ARG A 22 -0.37 -2.29 -19.79
N SER A 23 -0.08 -2.18 -18.49
CA SER A 23 1.04 -2.82 -17.81
C SER A 23 0.84 -2.73 -16.29
N GLU A 24 1.60 -3.50 -15.52
CA GLU A 24 1.59 -3.39 -14.05
C GLU A 24 2.01 -2.00 -13.56
N ALA A 25 2.95 -1.36 -14.24
CA ALA A 25 3.33 0.03 -13.91
C ALA A 25 2.18 1.01 -14.17
N ASP A 26 1.42 0.84 -15.25
CA ASP A 26 0.25 1.66 -15.53
C ASP A 26 -0.82 1.49 -14.44
N ARG A 27 -1.08 0.27 -14.01
CA ARG A 27 -1.96 -0.03 -12.87
C ARG A 27 -1.54 0.72 -11.62
N VAL A 28 -0.28 0.53 -11.20
CA VAL A 28 0.24 1.11 -9.96
C VAL A 28 0.22 2.65 -10.01
N VAL A 29 0.70 3.24 -11.10
CA VAL A 29 0.76 4.71 -11.27
C VAL A 29 -0.65 5.31 -11.32
N SER A 30 -1.56 4.72 -12.09
CA SER A 30 -2.95 5.21 -12.20
C SER A 30 -3.67 5.19 -10.86
N ILE A 31 -3.51 4.11 -10.10
CA ILE A 31 -4.12 4.01 -8.76
C ILE A 31 -3.50 5.04 -7.81
N GLN A 32 -2.18 5.19 -7.80
CA GLN A 32 -1.52 6.19 -6.95
C GLN A 32 -1.97 7.61 -7.27
N GLN A 33 -2.06 7.97 -8.56
CA GLN A 33 -2.54 9.29 -8.98
C GLN A 33 -3.98 9.56 -8.56
N ARG A 34 -4.84 8.55 -8.58
CA ARG A 34 -6.24 8.66 -8.11
C ARG A 34 -6.33 8.84 -6.59
N MET A 35 -5.49 8.14 -5.85
CA MET A 35 -5.50 8.15 -4.39
C MET A 35 -4.87 9.42 -3.80
N GLN A 36 -3.90 10.01 -4.46
CA GLN A 36 -3.19 11.20 -3.99
C GLN A 36 -3.95 12.49 -4.31
N ALA A 37 -4.00 13.43 -3.36
CA ALA A 37 -4.54 14.77 -3.62
C ALA A 37 -3.62 15.57 -4.55
N VAL A 38 -2.30 15.40 -4.35
CA VAL A 38 -1.26 15.98 -5.18
C VAL A 38 -0.33 14.84 -5.59
N PRO A 39 -0.24 14.50 -6.87
CA PRO A 39 0.64 13.44 -7.35
C PRO A 39 2.10 13.80 -7.09
N MET A 40 2.89 12.78 -6.77
CA MET A 40 4.35 12.93 -6.66
C MET A 40 4.94 13.34 -8.01
N ALA A 41 5.94 14.22 -7.98
CA ALA A 41 6.64 14.63 -9.19
C ALA A 41 7.24 13.43 -9.93
N PHE A 42 7.19 13.49 -11.25
CA PHE A 42 7.65 12.44 -12.19
C PHE A 42 6.95 11.08 -12.03
N LEU A 43 5.82 10.99 -11.32
CA LEU A 43 5.10 9.73 -11.19
C LEU A 43 4.50 9.32 -12.54
N GLN A 44 5.14 8.37 -13.20
CA GLN A 44 4.73 7.89 -14.53
C GLN A 44 5.13 6.42 -14.75
N PRO A 45 4.37 5.68 -15.57
CA PRO A 45 4.74 4.33 -15.98
C PRO A 45 5.80 4.40 -17.08
N LEU A 46 6.77 3.51 -17.01
CA LEU A 46 7.82 3.34 -18.01
C LEU A 46 7.90 1.87 -18.43
N ARG A 47 7.99 1.61 -19.73
CA ARG A 47 8.34 0.29 -20.26
C ARG A 47 9.78 0.30 -20.76
N TRP A 48 10.54 -0.68 -20.30
CA TRP A 48 11.89 -0.91 -20.78
C TRP A 48 12.09 -2.39 -21.06
N ARG A 49 12.43 -2.71 -22.29
CA ARG A 49 12.47 -4.10 -22.78
C ARG A 49 11.11 -4.78 -22.55
N LYS A 50 11.07 -5.92 -21.83
CA LYS A 50 9.86 -6.70 -21.55
C LYS A 50 9.25 -6.41 -20.17
N ARG A 51 9.80 -5.45 -19.42
CA ARG A 51 9.40 -5.12 -18.05
C ARG A 51 8.77 -3.75 -17.98
N SER A 52 7.98 -3.53 -16.96
CA SER A 52 7.37 -2.24 -16.67
C SER A 52 7.83 -1.70 -15.32
N TYR A 53 8.02 -0.38 -15.27
CA TYR A 53 8.61 0.31 -14.13
C TYR A 53 7.79 1.52 -13.76
N MET A 54 7.74 1.83 -12.48
CA MET A 54 7.25 3.09 -11.96
C MET A 54 8.43 4.03 -11.76
N LEU A 55 8.39 5.18 -12.43
CA LEU A 55 9.33 6.29 -12.23
C LEU A 55 8.69 7.33 -11.33
N ARG A 56 9.43 7.84 -10.35
CA ARG A 56 8.99 8.92 -9.47
C ARG A 56 10.18 9.72 -8.92
N ALA A 57 9.92 10.94 -8.42
CA ALA A 57 10.93 11.69 -7.69
C ALA A 57 11.46 10.89 -6.50
N LEU A 58 12.74 11.03 -6.22
CA LEU A 58 13.33 10.49 -5.00
C LEU A 58 12.91 11.37 -3.82
N GLN A 59 12.36 10.77 -2.80
CA GLN A 59 12.03 11.48 -1.57
C GLN A 59 13.27 11.56 -0.70
N PRO A 60 13.69 12.77 -0.26
CA PRO A 60 14.79 12.95 0.68
C PRO A 60 14.56 12.18 1.98
N SER A 61 15.65 11.75 2.62
CA SER A 61 15.56 10.97 3.87
C SER A 61 15.00 11.83 5.01
N GLU A 62 15.28 13.11 4.98
CA GLU A 62 14.86 14.11 5.97
C GLU A 62 13.35 14.32 6.00
N ASP A 63 12.66 14.04 4.89
CA ASP A 63 11.20 14.18 4.78
C ASP A 63 10.45 12.94 5.32
N ARG A 64 11.15 11.97 5.88
CA ARG A 64 10.53 10.76 6.42
C ARG A 64 10.06 10.98 7.84
N VAL A 65 8.80 10.64 8.10
CA VAL A 65 8.25 10.62 9.45
C VAL A 65 8.76 9.39 10.18
N SER A 66 9.40 9.59 11.34
CA SER A 66 9.81 8.49 12.22
C SER A 66 8.57 7.94 12.95
N LEU A 67 8.42 6.62 12.95
CA LEU A 67 7.41 5.90 13.74
C LEU A 67 8.01 5.29 15.01
N ASP A 68 9.21 5.72 15.40
CA ASP A 68 9.85 5.27 16.63
C ASP A 68 9.25 5.99 17.83
N ALA A 69 8.47 5.25 18.63
CA ALA A 69 7.84 5.76 19.84
C ALA A 69 8.85 6.20 20.91
N GLY A 70 10.07 5.64 20.90
CA GLY A 70 11.14 6.02 21.82
C GLY A 70 11.67 7.44 21.55
N GLN A 71 11.63 7.89 20.32
CA GLN A 71 12.10 9.23 19.93
C GLN A 71 11.00 10.31 19.99
N ALA A 72 9.78 9.95 19.58
CA ALA A 72 8.71 10.93 19.41
C ALA A 72 7.79 11.09 20.63
N GLY A 73 7.78 10.14 21.54
CA GLY A 73 6.79 10.05 22.63
C GLY A 73 5.43 9.53 22.17
N ALA A 74 4.70 8.87 23.07
CA ALA A 74 3.45 8.18 22.74
C ALA A 74 2.37 9.08 22.16
N SER A 75 2.20 10.31 22.69
CA SER A 75 1.16 11.25 22.24
C SER A 75 1.42 11.79 20.83
N ALA A 76 2.69 12.06 20.50
CA ALA A 76 3.06 12.52 19.16
C ALA A 76 2.86 11.39 18.13
N LEU A 77 3.19 10.15 18.48
CA LEU A 77 2.95 8.98 17.64
C LEU A 77 1.45 8.76 17.39
N GLU A 78 0.60 8.91 18.41
CA GLU A 78 -0.86 8.83 18.27
C GLU A 78 -1.39 9.84 17.25
N GLY A 79 -0.92 11.08 17.32
CA GLY A 79 -1.29 12.12 16.35
C GLY A 79 -0.86 11.77 14.92
N VAL A 80 0.35 11.26 14.75
CA VAL A 80 0.84 10.81 13.43
C VAL A 80 -0.03 9.67 12.89
N LEU A 81 -0.32 8.66 13.69
CA LEU A 81 -1.13 7.51 13.28
C LEU A 81 -2.56 7.92 12.91
N ALA A 82 -3.16 8.85 13.66
CA ALA A 82 -4.48 9.39 13.33
C ALA A 82 -4.48 10.11 11.97
N HIS A 83 -3.47 10.92 11.69
CA HIS A 83 -3.32 11.57 10.38
C HIS A 83 -3.09 10.57 9.24
N MET A 84 -2.28 9.55 9.47
CA MET A 84 -2.06 8.47 8.48
C MET A 84 -3.37 7.75 8.15
N GLY A 85 -4.17 7.42 9.16
CA GLY A 85 -5.50 6.83 8.97
C GLY A 85 -6.43 7.72 8.15
N ALA A 86 -6.49 9.03 8.46
CA ALA A 86 -7.28 10.00 7.71
C ALA A 86 -6.83 10.14 6.25
N ILE A 87 -5.51 10.13 5.99
CA ILE A 87 -4.96 10.17 4.64
C ILE A 87 -5.36 8.92 3.86
N VAL A 88 -5.27 7.73 4.44
CA VAL A 88 -5.65 6.46 3.79
C VAL A 88 -7.15 6.46 3.48
N ALA A 89 -8.01 6.84 4.41
CA ALA A 89 -9.46 6.93 4.19
C ALA A 89 -9.80 7.91 3.06
N SER A 90 -9.19 9.09 3.08
CA SER A 90 -9.36 10.09 2.02
C SER A 90 -8.88 9.61 0.65
N ALA A 91 -7.78 8.86 0.61
CA ALA A 91 -7.23 8.27 -0.60
C ALA A 91 -8.19 7.23 -1.20
N GLN A 92 -8.78 6.37 -0.36
CA GLN A 92 -9.78 5.39 -0.79
C GLN A 92 -11.04 6.07 -1.33
N LEU A 93 -11.55 7.11 -0.66
CA LEU A 93 -12.70 7.87 -1.13
C LEU A 93 -12.43 8.55 -2.48
N ARG A 94 -11.22 9.10 -2.72
CA ARG A 94 -10.87 9.70 -4.01
C ARG A 94 -10.80 8.68 -5.14
N SER A 95 -10.36 7.47 -4.87
CA SER A 95 -10.24 6.41 -5.88
C SER A 95 -11.52 5.62 -6.08
N GLY A 96 -12.50 5.74 -5.18
CA GLY A 96 -13.76 5.02 -5.22
C GLY A 96 -14.63 5.36 -6.43
N GLY A 97 -15.55 4.43 -6.77
CA GLY A 97 -16.53 4.60 -7.84
C GLY A 97 -15.97 4.53 -9.26
N ARG A 98 -14.75 4.04 -9.44
CA ARG A 98 -14.07 3.91 -10.73
C ARG A 98 -13.74 2.47 -11.03
N ASP A 99 -13.87 2.06 -12.28
CA ASP A 99 -13.47 0.74 -12.77
C ASP A 99 -14.04 -0.42 -11.92
N GLY A 100 -15.30 -0.30 -11.46
CA GLY A 100 -15.96 -1.31 -10.65
C GLY A 100 -15.62 -1.27 -9.15
N SER A 101 -14.82 -0.31 -8.68
CA SER A 101 -14.55 -0.14 -7.26
C SER A 101 -15.77 0.40 -6.51
N ALA A 102 -15.82 0.13 -5.18
CA ALA A 102 -16.88 0.61 -4.31
C ALA A 102 -17.02 2.14 -4.35
N ILE A 103 -18.25 2.62 -4.39
CA ILE A 103 -18.55 4.06 -4.33
C ILE A 103 -18.37 4.58 -2.90
N ALA A 104 -18.27 5.91 -2.74
CA ALA A 104 -18.05 6.56 -1.47
C ALA A 104 -19.07 6.15 -0.40
N ASP A 105 -20.35 6.07 -0.75
CA ASP A 105 -21.41 5.67 0.19
C ASP A 105 -21.22 4.25 0.72
N THR A 106 -20.76 3.33 -0.12
CA THR A 106 -20.43 1.95 0.30
C THR A 106 -19.26 1.95 1.29
N LEU A 107 -18.21 2.75 1.02
CA LEU A 107 -17.05 2.86 1.91
C LEU A 107 -17.42 3.50 3.25
N ILE A 108 -18.24 4.53 3.23
CA ILE A 108 -18.75 5.20 4.45
C ILE A 108 -19.64 4.24 5.23
N GLY A 109 -20.55 3.53 4.56
CA GLY A 109 -21.39 2.52 5.19
C GLY A 109 -20.59 1.42 5.87
N PHE A 110 -19.53 0.92 5.21
CA PHE A 110 -18.61 -0.05 5.78
C PHE A 110 -17.92 0.49 7.04
N ALA A 111 -17.42 1.72 7.00
CA ALA A 111 -16.79 2.37 8.15
C ALA A 111 -17.76 2.54 9.35
N GLY A 112 -19.06 2.69 9.07
CA GLY A 112 -20.09 2.79 10.10
C GLY A 112 -20.43 1.48 10.80
N VAL A 113 -20.13 0.33 10.19
CA VAL A 113 -20.46 -1.00 10.76
C VAL A 113 -19.24 -1.75 11.29
N ILE A 114 -18.04 -1.44 10.82
CA ILE A 114 -16.83 -2.09 11.30
C ILE A 114 -16.48 -1.61 12.71
N ARG A 115 -16.23 -2.55 13.61
CA ARG A 115 -15.81 -2.18 14.96
C ARG A 115 -14.30 -2.00 15.01
N PRO A 116 -13.80 -0.92 15.60
CA PRO A 116 -12.34 -0.67 15.69
C PRO A 116 -11.55 -1.82 16.31
N LYS A 117 -12.14 -2.53 17.29
CA LYS A 117 -11.49 -3.70 17.91
C LYS A 117 -11.30 -4.87 16.96
N ASP A 118 -12.22 -5.08 16.02
CA ASP A 118 -12.12 -6.20 15.07
C ASP A 118 -11.02 -5.87 14.02
N LEU A 119 -10.94 -4.61 13.61
CA LEU A 119 -9.88 -4.14 12.73
C LEU A 119 -8.50 -4.25 13.41
N LEU A 120 -8.41 -3.85 14.68
CA LEU A 120 -7.17 -3.96 15.44
C LEU A 120 -6.77 -5.43 15.63
N GLY A 121 -7.72 -6.32 15.95
CA GLY A 121 -7.48 -7.76 16.06
C GLY A 121 -6.92 -8.34 14.76
N ALA A 122 -7.57 -8.05 13.63
CA ALA A 122 -7.11 -8.48 12.32
C ALA A 122 -5.70 -7.95 11.98
N ALA A 123 -5.39 -6.69 12.37
CA ALA A 123 -4.07 -6.11 12.18
C ALA A 123 -2.99 -6.81 13.03
N GLN A 124 -3.32 -7.19 14.25
CA GLN A 124 -2.42 -7.96 15.14
C GLN A 124 -2.16 -9.36 14.59
N ASP A 125 -3.21 -10.08 14.20
CA ASP A 125 -3.09 -11.41 13.59
C ASP A 125 -2.21 -11.37 12.33
N CYS A 126 -2.40 -10.35 11.50
CA CYS A 126 -1.59 -10.13 10.31
C CYS A 126 -0.12 -9.84 10.65
N ALA A 127 0.13 -9.02 11.67
CA ALA A 127 1.49 -8.71 12.13
C ALA A 127 2.19 -9.95 12.70
N ASP A 128 1.48 -10.80 13.44
CA ASP A 128 2.03 -12.02 14.00
C ASP A 128 2.32 -13.06 12.91
N GLN A 129 1.44 -13.17 11.91
CA GLN A 129 1.71 -14.01 10.75
C GLN A 129 2.94 -13.53 9.97
N LEU A 130 3.04 -12.22 9.75
CA LEU A 130 4.18 -11.63 9.04
C LEU A 130 5.52 -11.90 9.74
N ARG A 131 5.56 -11.90 11.08
CA ARG A 131 6.76 -12.26 11.83
C ARG A 131 7.16 -13.73 11.63
N LYS A 132 6.18 -14.64 11.56
CA LYS A 132 6.42 -16.05 11.28
C LYS A 132 6.94 -16.24 9.86
N ASP A 133 6.29 -15.61 8.89
CA ASP A 133 6.67 -15.67 7.47
C ASP A 133 8.09 -15.12 7.27
N TRP A 134 8.41 -13.99 7.94
CA TRP A 134 9.75 -13.41 7.90
C TRP A 134 10.81 -14.37 8.44
N LYS A 135 10.53 -15.05 9.56
CA LYS A 135 11.47 -16.02 10.13
C LYS A 135 11.72 -17.17 9.15
N THR A 136 10.67 -17.75 8.60
CA THR A 136 10.78 -18.82 7.59
C THR A 136 11.56 -18.37 6.36
N TYR A 137 11.27 -17.15 5.87
CA TYR A 137 11.99 -16.58 4.73
C TYR A 137 13.48 -16.36 5.02
N ALA A 138 13.80 -15.81 6.21
CA ALA A 138 15.19 -15.57 6.60
C ALA A 138 15.98 -16.87 6.72
N GLU A 139 15.40 -17.91 7.33
CA GLU A 139 15.99 -19.25 7.44
C GLU A 139 16.26 -19.84 6.05
N ALA A 140 15.28 -19.82 5.13
CA ALA A 140 15.45 -20.31 3.76
C ALA A 140 16.49 -19.50 2.96
N CYS A 141 16.60 -18.20 3.22
CA CYS A 141 17.63 -17.35 2.61
C CYS A 141 19.04 -17.70 3.14
N ASP A 142 19.19 -17.94 4.45
CA ASP A 142 20.45 -18.31 5.06
C ASP A 142 20.89 -19.72 4.63
N ASP A 143 19.94 -20.62 4.38
CA ASP A 143 20.17 -21.97 3.88
C ASP A 143 20.47 -22.00 2.35
N GLY A 144 20.41 -20.86 1.66
CA GLY A 144 20.73 -20.73 0.24
C GLY A 144 19.67 -21.32 -0.70
N GLU A 145 18.40 -21.37 -0.24
CA GLU A 145 17.31 -21.89 -1.08
C GLU A 145 16.92 -20.92 -2.22
N PHE A 146 17.41 -19.67 -2.18
CA PHE A 146 17.16 -18.66 -3.21
C PHE A 146 18.45 -18.34 -3.96
N ASP A 147 18.43 -18.48 -5.29
CA ASP A 147 19.45 -17.93 -6.19
C ASP A 147 19.27 -16.40 -6.27
N LEU A 148 20.04 -15.63 -5.52
CA LEU A 148 20.05 -14.17 -5.51
C LEU A 148 21.16 -13.60 -6.42
#